data_90f3523de4d91c36b1d5b9b0b9429d45
#
_entry.id   90f3523de4d91c36b1d5b9b0b9429d45
#
_cell.length_a   1.000
_cell.length_b   1.000
_cell.length_c   1.000
_cell.angle_alpha   90.00
_cell.angle_beta   90.00
_cell.angle_gamma   90.00
#
_symmetry.space_group_name_H-M   'P 1'
#
loop_
_entity.id
_entity.type
_entity.pdbx_description
1 polymer ?
#
loop_
_entity_poly.entity_id
_entity_poly.type
_entity_poly.pdbx_seq_one_letter_code
_entity_poly.pdbx_strand_id
1 'polypeptide(L)'
;IGTINRKSVADNGTATTTATALPAGQLILSGFGGGSLKSKIIKAKSIFRANECDEHSGEQLYILYTSAMMEKILGDTTLTSADFMAGKMIQEGGVGGKWMGFNWIPYEKLSQGAAVGELRTVAYCGSAIHFGEADITGFDITTRADKKNIKQVGGVHSLAAGRANEKKVVAIDFTA
;
A
#
# COMPACT_ATOMS: atom_id res chain seq x y z
N ILE A 1 -3.54 -5.83 2.31
CA ILE A 1 -2.97 -6.24 1.01
C ILE A 1 -2.56 -7.72 1.00
N GLY A 2 -2.48 -8.40 2.14
CA GLY A 2 -2.15 -9.82 2.22
C GLY A 2 -3.12 -10.71 1.45
N THR A 3 -3.99 -11.38 2.17
CA THR A 3 -5.02 -12.24 1.57
C THR A 3 -6.29 -11.44 1.33
N ILE A 4 -6.89 -11.60 0.17
CA ILE A 4 -8.21 -11.05 -0.17
C ILE A 4 -9.19 -12.18 -0.46
N ASN A 5 -10.45 -11.94 -0.18
CA ASN A 5 -11.52 -12.86 -0.54
C ASN A 5 -12.09 -12.49 -1.89
N ARG A 6 -11.92 -13.36 -2.87
CA ARG A 6 -12.54 -13.23 -4.20
C ARG A 6 -13.81 -14.04 -4.24
N LYS A 7 -14.90 -13.41 -4.64
CA LYS A 7 -16.17 -14.07 -4.85
C LYS A 7 -16.34 -14.36 -6.35
N SER A 8 -16.55 -15.61 -6.68
CA SER A 8 -16.95 -16.05 -8.02
C SER A 8 -18.35 -16.64 -7.96
N VAL A 9 -19.12 -16.44 -9.01
CA VAL A 9 -20.45 -17.02 -9.16
C VAL A 9 -20.40 -17.94 -10.37
N ALA A 10 -20.70 -19.20 -10.17
CA ALA A 10 -20.80 -20.17 -11.26
C ALA A 10 -22.11 -19.99 -12.06
N ASP A 11 -22.20 -20.56 -13.25
CA ASP A 11 -23.37 -20.44 -14.13
C ASP A 11 -24.68 -20.94 -13.47
N ASN A 12 -24.57 -21.84 -12.50
CA ASN A 12 -25.71 -22.32 -11.71
C ASN A 12 -26.12 -21.38 -10.56
N GLY A 13 -25.53 -20.18 -10.46
CA GLY A 13 -25.80 -19.21 -9.41
C GLY A 13 -25.08 -19.47 -8.07
N THR A 14 -24.29 -20.55 -7.97
CA THR A 14 -23.55 -20.86 -6.74
C THR A 14 -22.41 -19.87 -6.55
N ALA A 15 -22.41 -19.15 -5.42
CA ALA A 15 -21.37 -18.21 -5.06
C ALA A 15 -20.27 -18.92 -4.24
N THR A 16 -19.03 -18.84 -4.71
CA THR A 16 -17.85 -19.36 -4.01
C THR A 16 -16.93 -18.23 -3.61
N THR A 17 -16.49 -18.22 -2.35
CA THR A 17 -15.52 -17.26 -1.84
C THR A 17 -14.17 -17.95 -1.69
N THR A 18 -13.16 -17.49 -2.44
CA THR A 18 -11.81 -18.01 -2.41
C THR A 18 -10.85 -17.00 -1.80
N ALA A 19 -10.14 -17.42 -0.76
CA ALA A 19 -9.05 -16.62 -0.17
C ALA A 19 -7.84 -16.63 -1.10
N THR A 20 -7.46 -15.47 -1.64
CA THR A 20 -6.36 -15.31 -2.57
C THR A 20 -5.22 -14.53 -1.92
N ALA A 21 -4.10 -15.18 -1.67
CA ALA A 21 -2.89 -14.54 -1.16
C ALA A 21 -2.15 -13.78 -2.27
N LEU A 22 -1.24 -12.88 -1.88
CA LEU A 22 -0.32 -12.27 -2.83
C LEU A 22 0.65 -13.35 -3.35
N PRO A 23 0.86 -13.46 -4.68
CA PRO A 23 1.83 -14.43 -5.24
C PRO A 23 3.24 -14.22 -4.65
N ALA A 24 3.96 -15.32 -4.43
CA ALA A 24 5.32 -15.28 -3.85
C ALA A 24 6.29 -14.41 -4.67
N GLY A 25 6.13 -14.36 -6.00
CA GLY A 25 6.92 -13.49 -6.87
C GLY A 25 6.69 -11.99 -6.69
N GLN A 26 5.64 -11.60 -5.99
CA GLN A 26 5.29 -10.23 -5.64
C GLN A 26 5.71 -9.85 -4.19
N LEU A 27 6.40 -10.73 -3.50
CA LEU A 27 6.89 -10.52 -2.14
C LEU A 27 8.41 -10.45 -2.13
N ILE A 28 8.95 -9.34 -1.64
CA ILE A 28 10.38 -9.13 -1.43
C ILE A 28 10.66 -9.23 0.06
N LEU A 29 11.37 -10.29 0.47
CA LEU A 29 11.69 -10.54 1.87
C LEU A 29 12.77 -9.58 2.41
N SER A 30 12.83 -9.44 3.72
CA SER A 30 13.76 -8.53 4.41
C SER A 30 15.23 -8.81 4.13
N GLY A 31 15.63 -10.08 3.95
CA GLY A 31 17.00 -10.49 3.62
C GLY A 31 17.42 -10.27 2.17
N PHE A 32 16.51 -9.87 1.27
CA PHE A 32 16.86 -9.66 -0.13
C PHE A 32 17.91 -8.54 -0.30
N GLY A 33 18.91 -8.80 -1.15
CA GLY A 33 19.98 -7.84 -1.44
C GLY A 33 20.84 -7.48 -0.23
N GLY A 34 21.03 -8.42 0.71
CA GLY A 34 21.78 -8.18 1.96
C GLY A 34 21.04 -7.21 2.91
N GLY A 35 19.73 -7.11 2.81
CA GLY A 35 18.93 -6.20 3.63
C GLY A 35 18.86 -4.76 3.10
N SER A 36 19.61 -4.42 2.07
CA SER A 36 19.64 -3.07 1.50
C SER A 36 18.27 -2.65 0.95
N LEU A 37 17.77 -1.53 1.43
CA LEU A 37 16.49 -0.97 0.99
C LEU A 37 16.51 -0.55 -0.48
N LYS A 38 17.64 0.01 -0.93
CA LYS A 38 17.87 0.36 -2.34
C LYS A 38 17.68 -0.84 -3.27
N SER A 39 18.30 -1.98 -2.95
CA SER A 39 18.18 -3.21 -3.74
C SER A 39 16.75 -3.71 -3.82
N LYS A 40 15.99 -3.59 -2.73
CA LYS A 40 14.57 -3.97 -2.67
C LYS A 40 13.68 -3.08 -3.54
N ILE A 41 13.91 -1.76 -3.52
CA ILE A 41 13.17 -0.81 -4.36
C ILE A 41 13.47 -1.05 -5.85
N ILE A 42 14.73 -1.28 -6.20
CA ILE A 42 15.13 -1.64 -7.57
C ILE A 42 14.46 -2.95 -8.00
N LYS A 43 14.43 -3.96 -7.11
CA LYS A 43 13.74 -5.22 -7.39
C LYS A 43 12.24 -5.04 -7.58
N ALA A 44 11.59 -4.22 -6.75
CA ALA A 44 10.18 -3.89 -6.93
C ALA A 44 9.93 -3.24 -8.29
N LYS A 45 10.76 -2.29 -8.70
CA LYS A 45 10.68 -1.66 -10.02
C LYS A 45 10.84 -2.68 -11.15
N SER A 46 11.79 -3.60 -11.02
CA SER A 46 11.99 -4.69 -11.98
C SER A 46 10.75 -5.59 -12.11
N ILE A 47 10.07 -5.89 -10.99
CA ILE A 47 8.84 -6.69 -11.01
C ILE A 47 7.71 -5.95 -11.74
N PHE A 48 7.52 -4.65 -11.47
CA PHE A 48 6.53 -3.85 -12.20
C PHE A 48 6.83 -3.79 -13.68
N ARG A 49 8.09 -3.62 -14.05
CA ARG A 49 8.51 -3.63 -15.47
C ARG A 49 8.24 -4.97 -16.15
N ALA A 50 8.56 -6.07 -15.47
CA ALA A 50 8.31 -7.43 -15.98
C ALA A 50 6.81 -7.71 -16.17
N ASN A 51 5.96 -7.05 -15.39
CA ASN A 51 4.49 -7.14 -15.48
C ASN A 51 3.87 -6.07 -16.40
N GLU A 52 4.69 -5.27 -17.09
CA GLU A 52 4.24 -4.17 -17.96
C GLU A 52 3.33 -3.16 -17.26
N CYS A 53 3.61 -2.90 -15.98
CA CYS A 53 2.82 -2.04 -15.11
C CYS A 53 3.68 -0.90 -14.55
N ASP A 54 4.41 -0.21 -15.39
CA ASP A 54 5.28 0.91 -15.02
C ASP A 54 4.83 2.22 -15.69
N GLU A 55 5.64 3.27 -15.52
CA GLU A 55 5.35 4.57 -16.12
C GLU A 55 5.29 4.58 -17.65
N HIS A 56 5.88 3.60 -18.32
CA HIS A 56 5.78 3.46 -19.78
C HIS A 56 4.39 3.00 -20.23
N SER A 57 3.66 2.31 -19.35
CA SER A 57 2.27 1.95 -19.59
C SER A 57 1.26 3.03 -19.18
N GLY A 58 1.75 4.22 -18.79
CA GLY A 58 0.91 5.33 -18.32
C GLY A 58 0.45 5.21 -16.87
N GLU A 59 0.90 4.17 -16.16
CA GLU A 59 0.54 3.94 -14.76
C GLU A 59 1.45 4.73 -13.82
N GLN A 60 0.87 5.27 -12.77
CA GLN A 60 1.62 5.86 -11.68
C GLN A 60 1.90 4.84 -10.60
N LEU A 61 3.14 4.77 -10.17
CA LEU A 61 3.59 3.89 -9.10
C LEU A 61 3.62 4.64 -7.77
N TYR A 62 3.09 4.02 -6.74
CA TYR A 62 3.06 4.52 -5.37
C TYR A 62 3.77 3.56 -4.44
N ILE A 63 4.40 4.08 -3.40
CA ILE A 63 4.99 3.30 -2.33
C ILE A 63 4.67 3.95 -0.99
N LEU A 64 4.28 3.15 -0.01
CA LEU A 64 4.08 3.61 1.36
C LEU A 64 5.40 3.57 2.12
N TYR A 65 5.67 4.54 2.99
CA TYR A 65 6.86 4.52 3.82
C TYR A 65 6.57 5.01 5.24
N THR A 66 7.34 4.51 6.21
CA THR A 66 7.32 4.92 7.60
C THR A 66 8.50 5.82 7.92
N SER A 67 8.48 6.46 9.10
CA SER A 67 9.60 7.21 9.65
C SER A 67 10.88 6.35 9.75
N ALA A 68 10.77 5.09 10.19
CA ALA A 68 11.90 4.16 10.26
C ALA A 68 12.50 3.86 8.87
N MET A 69 11.65 3.73 7.85
CA MET A 69 12.12 3.54 6.47
C MET A 69 12.81 4.81 5.94
N MET A 70 12.27 5.97 6.25
CA MET A 70 12.86 7.26 5.89
C MET A 70 14.25 7.43 6.53
N GLU A 71 14.40 7.11 7.82
CA GLU A 71 15.68 7.17 8.52
C GLU A 71 16.75 6.30 7.83
N LYS A 72 16.38 5.07 7.45
CA LYS A 72 17.28 4.17 6.71
C LYS A 72 17.65 4.66 5.31
N ILE A 73 16.72 5.30 4.60
CA ILE A 73 16.99 5.89 3.28
C ILE A 73 17.96 7.06 3.43
N LEU A 74 17.71 7.94 4.37
CA LEU A 74 18.56 9.12 4.59
C LEU A 74 19.91 8.76 5.21
N GLY A 75 19.98 7.69 6.01
CA GLY A 75 21.21 7.16 6.59
C GLY A 75 22.07 6.32 5.67
N ASP A 76 21.58 5.90 4.51
CA ASP A 76 22.35 5.10 3.55
C ASP A 76 23.31 5.99 2.77
N THR A 77 24.60 5.92 3.12
CA THR A 77 25.67 6.72 2.49
C THR A 77 25.84 6.45 1.00
N THR A 78 25.43 5.29 0.51
CA THR A 78 25.50 4.97 -0.93
C THR A 78 24.42 5.72 -1.71
N LEU A 79 23.33 6.06 -1.07
CA LEU A 79 22.27 6.89 -1.64
C LEU A 79 22.60 8.38 -1.54
N THR A 80 23.24 8.80 -0.45
CA THR A 80 23.55 10.21 -0.17
C THR A 80 24.79 10.72 -0.89
N SER A 81 25.78 9.83 -1.20
CA SER A 81 27.04 10.25 -1.84
C SER A 81 27.00 10.26 -3.37
N ALA A 82 26.06 9.57 -4.00
CA ALA A 82 26.09 9.29 -5.43
C ALA A 82 25.05 10.05 -6.24
N ASP A 83 24.09 10.72 -5.61
CA ASP A 83 22.96 11.28 -6.35
C ASP A 83 22.56 12.66 -5.81
N PHE A 84 22.55 13.63 -6.72
CA PHE A 84 22.09 15.01 -6.48
C PHE A 84 20.65 15.06 -5.88
N MET A 85 19.84 14.06 -6.15
CA MET A 85 18.49 13.92 -5.60
C MET A 85 18.49 13.59 -4.11
N ALA A 86 19.46 12.83 -3.63
CA ALA A 86 19.57 12.52 -2.20
C ALA A 86 19.94 13.76 -1.35
N GLY A 87 20.80 14.63 -1.88
CA GLY A 87 21.10 15.93 -1.26
C GLY A 87 19.86 16.80 -1.11
N LYS A 88 18.98 16.79 -2.09
CA LYS A 88 17.73 17.53 -2.06
C LYS A 88 16.73 16.95 -1.05
N MET A 89 16.64 15.64 -0.95
CA MET A 89 15.79 14.96 0.04
C MET A 89 16.23 15.26 1.47
N ILE A 90 17.55 15.30 1.73
CA ILE A 90 18.11 15.67 3.04
C ILE A 90 17.80 17.14 3.36
N GLN A 91 17.89 18.04 2.40
CA GLN A 91 17.57 19.44 2.58
C GLN A 91 16.08 19.67 2.85
N GLU A 92 15.20 18.92 2.22
CA GLU A 92 13.75 19.00 2.42
C GLU A 92 13.26 18.22 3.66
N GLY A 93 14.14 17.46 4.30
CA GLY A 93 13.83 16.72 5.52
C GLY A 93 12.89 15.52 5.34
N GLY A 94 12.76 15.00 4.12
CA GLY A 94 11.89 13.85 3.85
C GLY A 94 12.03 13.30 2.44
N VAL A 95 11.41 12.15 2.22
CA VAL A 95 11.31 11.55 0.88
C VAL A 95 10.20 12.31 0.13
N GLY A 96 10.57 13.45 -0.44
CA GLY A 96 9.63 14.33 -1.13
C GLY A 96 9.39 13.90 -2.58
N GLY A 97 8.13 13.81 -2.96
CA GLY A 97 7.72 13.71 -4.35
C GLY A 97 8.01 12.36 -5.03
N LYS A 98 8.47 12.41 -6.26
CA LYS A 98 8.76 11.23 -7.09
C LYS A 98 10.24 10.88 -7.03
N TRP A 99 10.57 9.72 -6.45
CA TRP A 99 11.93 9.21 -6.37
C TRP A 99 11.99 7.74 -6.79
N MET A 100 13.01 7.34 -7.55
CA MET A 100 13.17 6.01 -8.15
C MET A 100 11.94 5.52 -8.94
N GLY A 101 11.17 6.46 -9.52
CA GLY A 101 9.97 6.15 -10.28
C GLY A 101 8.72 5.89 -9.44
N PHE A 102 8.78 6.02 -8.12
CA PHE A 102 7.63 5.91 -7.21
C PHE A 102 7.23 7.27 -6.65
N ASN A 103 5.93 7.45 -6.46
CA ASN A 103 5.38 8.51 -5.63
C ASN A 103 5.34 7.99 -4.18
N TRP A 104 6.02 8.68 -3.28
CA TRP A 104 6.18 8.28 -1.89
C TRP A 104 5.08 8.86 -1.02
N ILE A 105 4.37 7.99 -0.29
CA ILE A 105 3.25 8.37 0.58
C ILE A 105 3.61 8.00 2.03
N PRO A 106 3.68 8.97 2.96
CA PRO A 106 3.95 8.70 4.36
C PRO A 106 2.78 7.95 4.99
N TYR A 107 3.06 6.84 5.68
CA TYR A 107 2.06 6.04 6.37
C TYR A 107 2.67 5.20 7.48
N GLU A 108 2.38 5.55 8.74
CA GLU A 108 3.02 4.92 9.91
C GLU A 108 2.38 3.59 10.34
N LYS A 109 1.15 3.30 9.91
CA LYS A 109 0.41 2.09 10.34
C LYS A 109 0.63 0.92 9.39
N LEU A 110 1.88 0.61 9.06
CA LEU A 110 2.21 -0.56 8.25
C LEU A 110 2.00 -1.85 9.05
N SER A 111 1.64 -2.93 8.34
CA SER A 111 1.52 -4.25 8.95
C SER A 111 2.89 -4.85 9.24
N GLN A 112 2.92 -5.83 10.16
CA GLN A 112 4.10 -6.64 10.40
C GLN A 112 4.51 -7.39 9.11
N GLY A 113 5.82 -7.55 8.90
CA GLY A 113 6.41 -8.33 7.83
C GLY A 113 6.28 -9.84 8.05
N ALA A 114 7.13 -10.60 7.38
CA ALA A 114 7.13 -12.07 7.50
C ALA A 114 7.69 -12.53 8.86
N ALA A 115 8.61 -11.80 9.46
CA ALA A 115 9.20 -12.10 10.76
C ALA A 115 8.86 -11.03 11.81
N VAL A 116 9.05 -11.40 13.08
CA VAL A 116 8.87 -10.46 14.20
C VAL A 116 9.90 -9.34 14.13
N GLY A 117 9.46 -8.10 14.28
CA GLY A 117 10.33 -6.92 14.16
C GLY A 117 10.52 -6.41 12.73
N GLU A 118 9.87 -7.03 11.76
CA GLU A 118 9.83 -6.53 10.39
C GLU A 118 8.54 -5.74 10.13
N LEU A 119 8.65 -4.74 9.27
CA LEU A 119 7.53 -4.01 8.73
C LEU A 119 7.35 -4.34 7.26
N ARG A 120 6.10 -4.41 6.82
CA ARG A 120 5.73 -4.65 5.44
C ARG A 120 5.24 -3.39 4.79
N THR A 121 6.00 -2.84 3.88
CA THR A 121 5.53 -1.79 2.99
C THR A 121 4.97 -2.36 1.69
N VAL A 122 4.23 -1.55 0.99
CA VAL A 122 3.57 -1.93 -0.25
C VAL A 122 3.84 -0.88 -1.31
N ALA A 123 4.28 -1.37 -2.46
CA ALA A 123 4.31 -0.62 -3.70
C ALA A 123 3.15 -1.09 -4.59
N TYR A 124 2.46 -0.17 -5.26
CA TYR A 124 1.31 -0.48 -6.09
C TYR A 124 1.12 0.52 -7.23
N CYS A 125 0.46 0.08 -8.30
CA CYS A 125 -0.02 0.96 -9.37
C CYS A 125 -1.36 1.58 -8.97
N GLY A 126 -1.69 2.76 -9.48
CA GLY A 126 -2.94 3.43 -9.19
C GLY A 126 -4.18 2.57 -9.48
N SER A 127 -4.15 1.79 -10.55
CA SER A 127 -5.24 0.88 -10.95
C SER A 127 -5.23 -0.49 -10.23
N ALA A 128 -4.31 -0.72 -9.28
CA ALA A 128 -4.19 -1.99 -8.57
C ALA A 128 -5.25 -2.21 -7.50
N ILE A 129 -5.79 -1.13 -6.95
CA ILE A 129 -6.71 -1.14 -5.82
C ILE A 129 -8.04 -0.52 -6.27
N HIS A 130 -9.12 -1.25 -6.06
CA HIS A 130 -10.46 -0.72 -6.24
C HIS A 130 -11.02 -0.33 -4.88
N PHE A 131 -11.58 0.85 -4.82
CA PHE A 131 -12.28 1.41 -3.67
C PHE A 131 -13.77 1.48 -3.99
N GLY A 132 -14.59 0.97 -3.09
CA GLY A 132 -16.03 1.04 -3.17
C GLY A 132 -16.59 1.77 -1.95
N GLU A 133 -17.51 2.64 -2.20
CA GLU A 133 -18.21 3.43 -1.20
C GLU A 133 -19.71 3.26 -1.41
N ALA A 134 -20.43 2.97 -0.34
CA ALA A 134 -21.88 2.91 -0.34
C ALA A 134 -22.42 3.74 0.82
N ASP A 135 -23.22 4.73 0.49
CA ASP A 135 -23.97 5.51 1.47
C ASP A 135 -25.30 4.80 1.70
N ILE A 136 -25.40 4.07 2.84
CA ILE A 136 -26.57 3.25 3.16
C ILE A 136 -27.67 4.11 3.77
N THR A 137 -27.29 5.08 4.60
CA THR A 137 -28.23 6.01 5.23
C THR A 137 -27.51 7.35 5.38
N GLY A 138 -28.05 8.38 4.72
CA GLY A 138 -27.60 9.76 4.92
C GLY A 138 -27.67 10.17 6.39
N PHE A 139 -27.15 11.33 6.72
CA PHE A 139 -27.27 11.88 8.07
C PHE A 139 -28.74 12.07 8.42
N ASP A 140 -29.20 11.37 9.46
CA ASP A 140 -30.55 11.48 9.99
C ASP A 140 -30.52 12.11 11.38
N ILE A 141 -31.45 13.04 11.62
CA ILE A 141 -31.61 13.70 12.92
C ILE A 141 -32.93 13.24 13.49
N THR A 142 -32.90 12.27 14.39
CA THR A 142 -34.06 11.74 15.08
C THR A 142 -34.15 12.25 16.51
N THR A 143 -35.41 12.44 16.98
CA THR A 143 -35.67 12.77 18.38
C THR A 143 -35.97 11.48 19.15
N ARG A 144 -35.16 11.17 20.13
CA ARG A 144 -35.35 9.99 20.99
C ARG A 144 -36.28 10.31 22.14
N ALA A 145 -37.52 9.83 22.05
CA ALA A 145 -38.54 9.99 23.09
C ALA A 145 -38.18 9.22 24.40
N ASP A 146 -37.44 8.12 24.27
CA ASP A 146 -36.95 7.29 25.40
C ASP A 146 -35.89 7.97 26.28
N LYS A 147 -35.26 9.05 25.76
CA LYS A 147 -34.20 9.79 26.46
C LYS A 147 -34.50 11.28 26.54
N LYS A 148 -35.65 11.64 27.12
CA LYS A 148 -36.06 13.04 27.35
C LYS A 148 -35.99 13.92 26.08
N ASN A 149 -36.40 13.35 24.94
CA ASN A 149 -36.41 14.06 23.66
C ASN A 149 -35.05 14.61 23.20
N ILE A 150 -33.96 13.94 23.55
CA ILE A 150 -32.63 14.28 23.04
C ILE A 150 -32.59 14.04 21.52
N LYS A 151 -32.01 14.98 20.78
CA LYS A 151 -31.74 14.82 19.35
C LYS A 151 -30.54 13.92 19.15
N GLN A 152 -30.69 12.86 18.38
CA GLN A 152 -29.63 11.97 17.96
C GLN A 152 -29.34 12.20 16.48
N VAL A 153 -28.06 12.42 16.15
CA VAL A 153 -27.56 12.44 14.79
C VAL A 153 -26.95 11.08 14.50
N GLY A 154 -27.37 10.43 13.45
CA GLY A 154 -26.87 9.15 13.01
C GLY A 154 -26.60 9.14 11.51
N GLY A 155 -25.67 8.31 11.09
CA GLY A 155 -25.37 8.04 9.68
C GLY A 155 -24.70 6.69 9.56
N VAL A 156 -24.96 5.96 8.47
CA VAL A 156 -24.31 4.69 8.16
C VAL A 156 -23.61 4.83 6.82
N HIS A 157 -22.30 4.62 6.86
CA HIS A 157 -21.44 4.69 5.69
C HIS A 157 -20.67 3.37 5.56
N SER A 158 -20.69 2.76 4.39
CA SER A 158 -19.99 1.51 4.14
C SER A 158 -18.87 1.74 3.13
N LEU A 159 -17.66 1.41 3.55
CA LEU A 159 -16.45 1.55 2.75
C LEU A 159 -15.80 0.18 2.56
N ALA A 160 -15.34 -0.10 1.37
CA ALA A 160 -14.58 -1.30 1.08
C ALA A 160 -13.44 -0.99 0.11
N ALA A 161 -12.29 -1.60 0.31
CA ALA A 161 -11.18 -1.54 -0.63
C ALA A 161 -10.62 -2.94 -0.87
N GLY A 162 -10.31 -3.24 -2.10
CA GLY A 162 -9.79 -4.53 -2.48
C GLY A 162 -8.72 -4.43 -3.57
N ARG A 163 -7.79 -5.40 -3.55
CA ARG A 163 -6.80 -5.57 -4.60
C ARG A 163 -7.48 -6.17 -5.84
N ALA A 164 -7.45 -5.45 -6.95
CA ALA A 164 -8.05 -5.90 -8.21
C ALA A 164 -7.10 -6.78 -9.02
N ASN A 165 -5.81 -6.43 -9.06
CA ASN A 165 -4.81 -7.14 -9.85
C ASN A 165 -3.57 -7.46 -9.03
N GLU A 166 -3.24 -8.77 -8.95
CA GLU A 166 -2.08 -9.27 -8.19
C GLU A 166 -0.75 -8.76 -8.76
N LYS A 167 -0.63 -8.67 -10.10
CA LYS A 167 0.60 -8.27 -10.77
C LYS A 167 0.97 -6.80 -10.56
N LYS A 168 0.00 -5.99 -10.14
CA LYS A 168 0.14 -4.54 -9.94
C LYS A 168 0.44 -4.14 -8.49
N VAL A 169 0.75 -5.12 -7.63
CA VAL A 169 1.06 -4.90 -6.23
C VAL A 169 2.30 -5.69 -5.84
N VAL A 170 3.24 -5.05 -5.16
CA VAL A 170 4.46 -5.68 -4.63
C VAL A 170 4.54 -5.37 -3.13
N ALA A 171 4.73 -6.39 -2.32
CA ALA A 171 4.99 -6.24 -0.89
C ALA A 171 6.50 -6.34 -0.63
N ILE A 172 7.01 -5.47 0.23
CA ILE A 172 8.43 -5.38 0.56
C ILE A 172 8.55 -5.43 2.08
N ASP A 173 9.24 -6.43 2.59
CA ASP A 173 9.54 -6.56 4.01
C ASP A 173 10.89 -5.91 4.31
N PHE A 174 10.97 -5.19 5.42
CA PHE A 174 12.20 -4.59 5.91
C PHE A 174 12.22 -4.62 7.44
N THR A 175 13.40 -4.73 8.01
CA THR A 175 13.61 -4.63 9.46
C THR A 175 13.42 -3.17 9.86
N ALA A 176 12.70 -2.90 10.93
CA ALA A 176 12.52 -1.54 11.47
C ALA A 176 13.80 -0.99 12.09
#